data_359cf9ec43e80ee00ae9680315bdbd8d
#
_entry.id   359cf9ec43e80ee00ae9680315bdbd8d
#
_cell.length_a   1.000
_cell.length_b   1.000
_cell.length_c   1.000
_cell.angle_alpha   90.00
_cell.angle_beta   90.00
_cell.angle_gamma   90.00
#
_symmetry.space_group_name_H-M   'P 1'
#
loop_
_entity.id
_entity.type
_entity.pdbx_description
1 polymer ?
#
loop_
_entity_poly.entity_id
_entity_poly.type
_entity_poly.pdbx_seq_one_letter_code
_entity_poly.pdbx_strand_id
1 'polypeptide(L)'
;SDSQTIVLLDKDGILPPLPLPSDTAYHIRRPDQTAFAGCCNEFWWTLPYVAKGLWRGRVTYALDTLNACVRPQLLHMLSWLAGTRTGFAVSAGKSGADLPAYLPAGCWERYLSTYADAEPGHVWAAVFAAATLFLDAAHQTAEALALPVNEAEAEGSLRYLYRVRELPADASEIF
;
A
#
# COMPACT_ATOMS: atom_id res chain seq x y z
N SER A 1 18.11 13.17 18.94
CA SER A 1 18.79 11.90 18.58
C SER A 1 17.73 10.88 18.21
N ASP A 2 18.02 10.05 17.24
CA ASP A 2 17.19 8.92 16.83
C ASP A 2 17.20 7.85 17.96
N SER A 3 16.09 7.13 18.16
CA SER A 3 16.00 6.08 19.18
C SER A 3 16.98 4.91 18.98
N GLN A 4 17.56 4.77 17.78
CA GLN A 4 18.58 3.77 17.44
C GLN A 4 20.02 4.29 17.56
N THR A 5 20.23 5.52 18.05
CA THR A 5 21.55 6.11 18.18
C THR A 5 22.39 5.37 19.20
N ILE A 6 23.60 4.96 18.82
CA ILE A 6 24.61 4.36 19.68
C ILE A 6 25.86 5.26 19.68
N VAL A 7 26.37 5.62 20.86
CA VAL A 7 27.67 6.32 21.00
C VAL A 7 28.78 5.28 20.84
N LEU A 8 29.54 5.39 19.76
CA LEU A 8 30.70 4.51 19.53
C LEU A 8 31.94 4.98 20.25
N LEU A 9 32.08 6.29 20.44
CA LEU A 9 33.24 6.90 21.13
C LEU A 9 32.88 8.32 21.58
N ASP A 10 33.12 8.61 22.86
CA ASP A 10 33.07 9.96 23.44
C ASP A 10 34.41 10.25 24.12
N LYS A 11 35.34 10.82 23.34
CA LYS A 11 36.71 11.10 23.83
C LYS A 11 36.74 12.18 24.91
N ASP A 12 35.82 13.10 24.84
CA ASP A 12 35.83 14.29 25.71
C ASP A 12 34.81 14.19 26.86
N GLY A 13 34.01 13.11 26.90
CA GLY A 13 33.03 12.86 27.94
C GLY A 13 31.91 13.91 28.00
N ILE A 14 31.61 14.55 26.88
CA ILE A 14 30.63 15.67 26.79
C ILE A 14 29.22 15.22 26.40
N LEU A 15 29.06 13.97 25.92
CA LEU A 15 27.75 13.50 25.52
C LEU A 15 26.91 13.11 26.75
N PRO A 16 25.64 13.51 26.79
CA PRO A 16 24.73 13.03 27.82
C PRO A 16 24.53 11.52 27.70
N PRO A 17 24.20 10.81 28.79
CA PRO A 17 23.83 9.42 28.73
C PRO A 17 22.64 9.24 27.76
N LEU A 18 22.78 8.36 26.76
CA LEU A 18 21.67 7.99 25.86
C LEU A 18 20.93 6.80 26.45
N PRO A 19 19.61 6.73 26.23
CA PRO A 19 18.85 5.53 26.52
C PRO A 19 19.35 4.36 25.68
N LEU A 20 19.06 3.12 26.11
CA LEU A 20 19.35 1.94 25.29
C LEU A 20 18.67 2.07 23.92
N PRO A 21 19.38 1.73 22.84
CA PRO A 21 18.82 1.81 21.50
C PRO A 21 17.57 0.94 21.37
N SER A 22 16.56 1.45 20.70
CA SER A 22 15.28 0.78 20.51
C SER A 22 14.72 1.11 19.14
N ASP A 23 14.00 0.17 18.51
CA ASP A 23 13.31 0.34 17.25
C ASP A 23 11.86 0.82 17.40
N THR A 24 11.40 1.03 18.63
CA THR A 24 10.00 1.36 18.94
C THR A 24 9.48 2.61 18.22
N ALA A 25 10.35 3.57 17.89
CA ALA A 25 9.98 4.76 17.11
C ALA A 25 9.59 4.43 15.65
N TYR A 26 10.01 3.26 15.15
CA TYR A 26 9.76 2.78 13.78
C TYR A 26 8.64 1.74 13.69
N HIS A 27 8.05 1.36 14.83
CA HIS A 27 6.96 0.41 14.84
C HIS A 27 5.77 0.92 14.01
N ILE A 28 5.10 -0.02 13.36
CA ILE A 28 3.87 0.25 12.62
C ILE A 28 2.86 0.89 13.58
N ARG A 29 2.36 2.06 13.22
CA ARG A 29 1.35 2.75 14.04
C ARG A 29 -0.03 2.22 13.70
N ARG A 30 -0.80 1.90 14.75
CA ARG A 30 -2.20 1.50 14.59
C ARG A 30 -2.99 2.65 13.96
N PRO A 31 -3.73 2.42 12.85
CA PRO A 31 -4.57 3.45 12.27
C PRO A 31 -5.77 3.74 13.15
N ASP A 32 -6.19 4.98 13.16
CA ASP A 32 -7.55 5.35 13.54
C ASP A 32 -8.50 5.22 12.33
N GLN A 33 -9.80 5.45 12.56
CA GLN A 33 -10.80 5.38 11.50
C GLN A 33 -10.53 6.37 10.36
N THR A 34 -10.04 7.56 10.65
CA THR A 34 -9.77 8.59 9.65
C THR A 34 -8.60 8.19 8.76
N ALA A 35 -7.51 7.71 9.35
CA ALA A 35 -6.35 7.24 8.59
C ALA A 35 -6.69 6.02 7.73
N PHE A 36 -7.44 5.05 8.26
CA PHE A 36 -7.90 3.89 7.53
C PHE A 36 -8.79 4.26 6.34
N ALA A 37 -9.83 5.05 6.58
CA ALA A 37 -10.74 5.51 5.52
C ALA A 37 -10.01 6.36 4.46
N GLY A 38 -9.09 7.22 4.87
CA GLY A 38 -8.27 8.01 3.95
C GLY A 38 -7.39 7.16 3.04
N CYS A 39 -6.77 6.09 3.57
CA CYS A 39 -6.00 5.14 2.79
C CYS A 39 -6.87 4.40 1.77
N CYS A 40 -8.06 3.93 2.19
CA CYS A 40 -9.02 3.28 1.29
C CYS A 40 -9.48 4.22 0.18
N ASN A 41 -9.88 5.44 0.53
CA ASN A 41 -10.33 6.44 -0.43
C ASN A 41 -9.23 6.76 -1.46
N GLU A 42 -8.01 7.07 -1.01
CA GLU A 42 -6.89 7.39 -1.90
C GLU A 42 -6.55 6.23 -2.84
N PHE A 43 -6.56 4.99 -2.34
CA PHE A 43 -6.33 3.81 -3.16
C PHE A 43 -7.39 3.67 -4.26
N TRP A 44 -8.68 3.68 -3.90
CA TRP A 44 -9.77 3.49 -4.85
C TRP A 44 -9.97 4.67 -5.80
N TRP A 45 -9.68 5.89 -5.34
CA TRP A 45 -9.74 7.10 -6.15
C TRP A 45 -8.67 7.15 -7.23
N THR A 46 -7.46 6.64 -6.97
CA THR A 46 -6.32 6.73 -7.90
C THR A 46 -6.30 5.64 -8.96
N LEU A 47 -6.89 4.47 -8.71
CA LEU A 47 -6.95 3.38 -9.70
C LEU A 47 -7.60 3.79 -11.04
N PRO A 48 -8.71 4.54 -11.11
CA PRO A 48 -9.27 5.05 -12.36
C PRO A 48 -8.31 5.89 -13.20
N TYR A 49 -7.35 6.57 -12.59
CA TYR A 49 -6.34 7.34 -13.35
C TYR A 49 -5.37 6.41 -14.07
N VAL A 50 -4.98 5.30 -13.43
CA VAL A 50 -4.16 4.25 -14.08
C VAL A 50 -4.91 3.68 -15.27
N ALA A 51 -6.17 3.29 -15.10
CA ALA A 51 -7.03 2.77 -16.17
C ALA A 51 -7.16 3.73 -17.35
N LYS A 52 -7.44 5.00 -17.09
CA LYS A 52 -7.50 6.05 -18.14
C LYS A 52 -6.16 6.21 -18.87
N GLY A 53 -5.06 6.12 -18.13
CA GLY A 53 -3.71 6.18 -18.71
C GLY A 53 -3.48 5.04 -19.69
N LEU A 54 -3.79 3.82 -19.28
CA LEU A 54 -3.66 2.61 -20.09
C LEU A 54 -4.55 2.65 -21.34
N TRP A 55 -5.81 3.00 -21.17
CA TRP A 55 -6.76 3.08 -22.30
C TRP A 55 -6.32 4.12 -23.36
N ARG A 56 -5.69 5.23 -22.92
CA ARG A 56 -5.15 6.26 -23.82
C ARG A 56 -3.76 5.94 -24.37
N GLY A 57 -3.22 4.75 -24.13
CA GLY A 57 -1.87 4.37 -24.54
C GLY A 57 -0.74 5.12 -23.80
N ARG A 58 -1.04 5.76 -22.67
CA ARG A 58 -0.07 6.54 -21.87
C ARG A 58 0.52 5.66 -20.78
N VAL A 59 1.28 4.64 -21.16
CA VAL A 59 1.78 3.62 -20.24
C VAL A 59 2.70 4.19 -19.14
N THR A 60 3.55 5.17 -19.47
CA THR A 60 4.44 5.81 -18.49
C THR A 60 3.65 6.53 -17.40
N TYR A 61 2.61 7.29 -17.77
CA TYR A 61 1.72 7.94 -16.83
C TYR A 61 0.99 6.91 -15.93
N ALA A 62 0.52 5.80 -16.52
CA ALA A 62 -0.13 4.74 -15.79
C ALA A 62 0.81 4.09 -14.76
N LEU A 63 2.04 3.77 -15.16
CA LEU A 63 3.07 3.21 -14.27
C LEU A 63 3.47 4.18 -13.16
N ASP A 64 3.67 5.46 -13.47
CA ASP A 64 4.01 6.48 -12.47
C ASP A 64 2.89 6.60 -11.43
N THR A 65 1.63 6.65 -11.87
CA THR A 65 0.48 6.69 -10.96
C THR A 65 0.38 5.42 -10.11
N LEU A 66 0.56 4.24 -10.71
CA LEU A 66 0.56 2.97 -10.00
C LEU A 66 1.66 2.91 -8.94
N ASN A 67 2.86 3.39 -9.29
CA ASN A 67 4.03 3.33 -8.42
C ASN A 67 4.02 4.40 -7.32
N ALA A 68 3.61 5.62 -7.65
CA ALA A 68 3.73 6.76 -6.75
C ALA A 68 2.48 6.98 -5.88
N CYS A 69 1.30 6.54 -6.34
CA CYS A 69 0.04 6.77 -5.63
C CYS A 69 -0.61 5.48 -5.12
N VAL A 70 -0.84 4.50 -6.00
CA VAL A 70 -1.60 3.29 -5.66
C VAL A 70 -0.79 2.36 -4.76
N ARG A 71 0.43 2.00 -5.15
CA ARG A 71 1.27 1.04 -4.41
C ARG A 71 1.65 1.52 -3.01
N PRO A 72 1.93 2.80 -2.73
CA PRO A 72 2.13 3.28 -1.36
C PRO A 72 0.94 3.02 -0.44
N GLN A 73 -0.30 3.20 -0.91
CA GLN A 73 -1.50 2.92 -0.11
C GLN A 73 -1.66 1.40 0.13
N LEU A 74 -1.38 0.58 -0.88
CA LEU A 74 -1.35 -0.88 -0.70
C LEU A 74 -0.31 -1.29 0.34
N LEU A 75 0.90 -0.72 0.29
CA LEU A 75 1.95 -1.02 1.26
C LEU A 75 1.57 -0.57 2.69
N HIS A 76 0.90 0.58 2.82
CA HIS A 76 0.33 1.05 4.09
C HIS A 76 -0.70 0.06 4.65
N MET A 77 -1.64 -0.40 3.83
CA MET A 77 -2.65 -1.37 4.24
C MET A 77 -2.01 -2.70 4.67
N LEU A 78 -1.02 -3.19 3.92
CA LEU A 78 -0.27 -4.40 4.28
C LEU A 78 0.52 -4.22 5.58
N SER A 79 1.05 -3.02 5.83
CA SER A 79 1.71 -2.72 7.09
C SER A 79 0.74 -2.79 8.26
N TRP A 80 -0.47 -2.25 8.12
CA TRP A 80 -1.49 -2.36 9.16
C TRP A 80 -1.96 -3.80 9.38
N LEU A 81 -2.10 -4.58 8.31
CA LEU A 81 -2.39 -6.01 8.41
C LEU A 81 -1.29 -6.75 9.19
N ALA A 82 -0.02 -6.47 8.91
CA ALA A 82 1.09 -7.01 9.70
C ALA A 82 1.02 -6.52 11.16
N GLY A 83 0.70 -5.25 11.38
CA GLY A 83 0.51 -4.66 12.72
C GLY A 83 -0.58 -5.36 13.53
N THR A 84 -1.73 -5.69 12.93
CA THR A 84 -2.81 -6.43 13.64
C THR A 84 -2.35 -7.80 14.10
N ARG A 85 -1.48 -8.46 13.36
CA ARG A 85 -0.95 -9.80 13.66
C ARG A 85 0.16 -9.81 14.70
N THR A 86 0.84 -8.67 14.86
CA THR A 86 2.01 -8.51 15.75
C THR A 86 1.76 -7.60 16.95
N GLY A 87 0.51 -7.17 17.15
CA GLY A 87 0.17 -6.20 18.19
C GLY A 87 0.82 -4.83 17.99
N PHE A 88 1.19 -4.48 16.75
CA PHE A 88 1.89 -3.25 16.39
C PHE A 88 3.26 -3.08 17.05
N ALA A 89 3.92 -4.19 17.40
CA ALA A 89 5.21 -4.21 18.09
C ALA A 89 6.40 -4.50 17.13
N VAL A 90 6.25 -4.23 15.83
CA VAL A 90 7.26 -4.46 14.80
C VAL A 90 7.35 -3.30 13.82
N SER A 91 8.51 -3.15 13.19
CA SER A 91 8.71 -2.26 12.05
C SER A 91 8.39 -2.97 10.73
N ALA A 92 7.84 -2.23 9.76
CA ALA A 92 7.70 -2.73 8.40
C ALA A 92 9.04 -2.78 7.63
N GLY A 93 10.07 -2.16 8.17
CA GLY A 93 11.33 -1.92 7.46
C GLY A 93 11.20 -0.85 6.37
N LYS A 94 12.34 -0.45 5.80
CA LYS A 94 12.36 0.50 4.70
C LYS A 94 11.64 -0.08 3.47
N SER A 95 10.64 0.62 2.96
CA SER A 95 9.83 0.20 1.81
C SER A 95 9.15 -1.17 2.00
N GLY A 96 8.85 -1.54 3.25
CA GLY A 96 8.19 -2.80 3.57
C GLY A 96 9.09 -4.03 3.56
N ALA A 97 10.41 -3.86 3.63
CA ALA A 97 11.38 -4.95 3.51
C ALA A 97 11.19 -6.07 4.56
N ASP A 98 10.66 -5.74 5.74
CA ASP A 98 10.46 -6.69 6.83
C ASP A 98 9.03 -7.30 6.85
N LEU A 99 8.11 -6.79 6.03
CA LEU A 99 6.71 -7.26 5.97
C LEU A 99 6.56 -8.75 5.64
N PRO A 100 7.40 -9.38 4.77
CA PRO A 100 7.26 -10.81 4.48
C PRO A 100 7.24 -11.71 5.70
N ALA A 101 7.92 -11.30 6.78
CA ALA A 101 7.98 -12.07 8.02
C ALA A 101 6.66 -12.05 8.83
N TYR A 102 5.79 -11.07 8.58
CA TYR A 102 4.62 -10.80 9.41
C TYR A 102 3.28 -10.98 8.70
N LEU A 103 3.31 -10.97 7.36
CA LEU A 103 2.11 -11.11 6.53
C LEU A 103 1.63 -12.58 6.44
N PRO A 104 0.35 -12.82 6.12
CA PRO A 104 -0.13 -14.15 5.77
C PRO A 104 0.67 -14.76 4.60
N ALA A 105 0.78 -16.09 4.59
CA ALA A 105 1.43 -16.81 3.49
C ALA A 105 0.84 -16.42 2.12
N GLY A 106 1.69 -16.22 1.12
CA GLY A 106 1.30 -15.82 -0.24
C GLY A 106 0.95 -14.34 -0.39
N CYS A 107 0.84 -13.58 0.69
CA CYS A 107 0.46 -12.17 0.63
C CYS A 107 1.57 -11.31 0.00
N TRP A 108 2.83 -11.58 0.36
CA TRP A 108 3.97 -10.85 -0.18
C TRP A 108 4.19 -11.14 -1.66
N GLU A 109 4.03 -12.38 -2.08
CA GLU A 109 4.11 -12.79 -3.49
C GLU A 109 3.04 -12.08 -4.33
N ARG A 110 1.82 -11.94 -3.80
CA ARG A 110 0.76 -11.13 -4.42
C ARG A 110 1.15 -9.65 -4.50
N TYR A 111 1.79 -9.10 -3.48
CA TYR A 111 2.31 -7.72 -3.53
C TYR A 111 3.39 -7.58 -4.61
N LEU A 112 4.32 -8.53 -4.71
CA LEU A 112 5.35 -8.53 -5.76
C LEU A 112 4.75 -8.63 -7.16
N SER A 113 3.63 -9.34 -7.35
CA SER A 113 2.92 -9.41 -8.65
C SER A 113 2.29 -8.09 -9.09
N THR A 114 2.25 -7.07 -8.22
CA THR A 114 1.83 -5.72 -8.60
C THR A 114 2.91 -4.92 -9.32
N TYR A 115 4.13 -5.43 -9.40
CA TYR A 115 5.21 -4.83 -10.18
C TYR A 115 5.16 -5.36 -11.62
N ALA A 116 5.01 -4.46 -12.58
CA ALA A 116 4.93 -4.79 -13.99
C ALA A 116 6.02 -4.07 -14.79
N ASP A 117 6.40 -4.64 -15.91
CA ASP A 117 7.11 -3.94 -16.97
C ASP A 117 6.17 -2.97 -17.72
N ALA A 118 6.66 -2.35 -18.80
CA ALA A 118 5.88 -1.35 -19.55
C ALA A 118 4.94 -1.98 -20.61
N GLU A 119 4.70 -3.29 -20.61
CA GLU A 119 3.72 -3.91 -21.47
C GLU A 119 2.32 -3.65 -20.91
N PRO A 120 1.38 -3.05 -21.70
CA PRO A 120 0.08 -2.62 -21.18
C PRO A 120 -0.74 -3.74 -20.53
N GLY A 121 -0.71 -4.96 -21.07
CA GLY A 121 -1.41 -6.12 -20.50
C GLY A 121 -0.85 -6.51 -19.14
N HIS A 122 0.47 -6.42 -18.95
CA HIS A 122 1.11 -6.68 -17.65
C HIS A 122 0.74 -5.60 -16.63
N VAL A 123 0.64 -4.33 -17.06
CA VAL A 123 0.22 -3.24 -16.16
C VAL A 123 -1.25 -3.43 -15.74
N TRP A 124 -2.15 -3.83 -16.66
CA TRP A 124 -3.52 -4.19 -16.31
C TRP A 124 -3.59 -5.34 -15.30
N ALA A 125 -2.80 -6.40 -15.50
CA ALA A 125 -2.73 -7.51 -14.55
C ALA A 125 -2.27 -7.03 -13.16
N ALA A 126 -1.25 -6.18 -13.09
CA ALA A 126 -0.75 -5.60 -11.86
C ALA A 126 -1.79 -4.72 -11.14
N VAL A 127 -2.59 -3.95 -11.88
CA VAL A 127 -3.70 -3.14 -11.34
C VAL A 127 -4.75 -4.03 -10.68
N PHE A 128 -5.19 -5.10 -11.32
CA PHE A 128 -6.17 -6.02 -10.74
C PHE A 128 -5.59 -6.82 -9.57
N ALA A 129 -4.32 -7.22 -9.64
CA ALA A 129 -3.63 -7.85 -8.52
C ALA A 129 -3.57 -6.92 -7.30
N ALA A 130 -3.24 -5.63 -7.52
CA ALA A 130 -3.23 -4.62 -6.47
C ALA A 130 -4.63 -4.41 -5.85
N ALA A 131 -5.66 -4.28 -6.69
CA ALA A 131 -7.04 -4.07 -6.25
C ALA A 131 -7.56 -5.24 -5.39
N THR A 132 -7.34 -6.48 -5.84
CA THR A 132 -7.76 -7.68 -5.11
C THR A 132 -7.01 -7.82 -3.79
N LEU A 133 -5.69 -7.62 -3.80
CA LEU A 133 -4.88 -7.71 -2.58
C LEU A 133 -5.25 -6.62 -1.58
N PHE A 134 -5.49 -5.39 -2.05
CA PHE A 134 -5.89 -4.28 -1.18
C PHE A 134 -7.24 -4.56 -0.50
N LEU A 135 -8.22 -5.03 -1.26
CA LEU A 135 -9.55 -5.36 -0.74
C LEU A 135 -9.47 -6.42 0.37
N ASP A 136 -8.75 -7.52 0.11
CA ASP A 136 -8.55 -8.60 1.09
C ASP A 136 -7.84 -8.08 2.36
N ALA A 137 -6.79 -7.27 2.21
CA ALA A 137 -6.03 -6.73 3.33
C ALA A 137 -6.86 -5.70 4.12
N ALA A 138 -7.66 -4.88 3.43
CA ALA A 138 -8.53 -3.90 4.07
C ALA A 138 -9.61 -4.58 4.92
N HIS A 139 -10.26 -5.63 4.41
CA HIS A 139 -11.25 -6.39 5.17
C HIS A 139 -10.65 -7.03 6.42
N GLN A 140 -9.51 -7.73 6.29
CA GLN A 140 -8.84 -8.37 7.42
C GLN A 140 -8.39 -7.34 8.47
N THR A 141 -7.86 -6.20 8.02
CA THR A 141 -7.45 -5.12 8.94
C THR A 141 -8.65 -4.49 9.63
N ALA A 142 -9.72 -4.22 8.90
CA ALA A 142 -10.96 -3.64 9.41
C ALA A 142 -11.62 -4.55 10.44
N GLU A 143 -11.72 -5.86 10.17
CA GLU A 143 -12.24 -6.86 11.11
C GLU A 143 -11.43 -6.88 12.40
N ALA A 144 -10.10 -6.96 12.30
CA ALA A 144 -9.21 -7.01 13.46
C ALA A 144 -9.24 -5.74 14.32
N LEU A 145 -9.55 -4.58 13.71
CA LEU A 145 -9.55 -3.29 14.40
C LEU A 145 -10.95 -2.76 14.71
N ALA A 146 -12.00 -3.48 14.29
CA ALA A 146 -13.41 -3.06 14.37
C ALA A 146 -13.66 -1.71 13.66
N LEU A 147 -13.09 -1.54 12.45
CA LEU A 147 -13.24 -0.34 11.62
C LEU A 147 -14.28 -0.58 10.52
N PRO A 148 -15.06 0.42 10.13
CA PRO A 148 -15.99 0.30 9.01
C PRO A 148 -15.24 0.29 7.66
N VAL A 149 -15.73 -0.49 6.70
CA VAL A 149 -15.28 -0.48 5.30
C VAL A 149 -16.37 0.16 4.44
N ASN A 150 -15.97 1.04 3.51
CA ASN A 150 -16.89 1.59 2.52
C ASN A 150 -16.82 0.73 1.24
N GLU A 151 -17.68 -0.27 1.17
CA GLU A 151 -17.74 -1.20 0.02
C GLU A 151 -18.06 -0.51 -1.29
N ALA A 152 -18.85 0.58 -1.27
CA ALA A 152 -19.26 1.29 -2.47
C ALA A 152 -18.08 1.94 -3.22
N GLU A 153 -17.02 2.33 -2.52
CA GLU A 153 -15.79 2.85 -3.16
C GLU A 153 -15.07 1.76 -3.95
N ALA A 154 -14.92 0.57 -3.35
CA ALA A 154 -14.29 -0.57 -4.00
C ALA A 154 -15.10 -1.04 -5.22
N GLU A 155 -16.41 -1.24 -5.05
CA GLU A 155 -17.31 -1.68 -6.12
C GLU A 155 -17.34 -0.68 -7.28
N GLY A 156 -17.42 0.62 -6.99
CA GLY A 156 -17.43 1.69 -7.99
C GLY A 156 -16.14 1.72 -8.80
N SER A 157 -15.00 1.66 -8.12
CA SER A 157 -13.68 1.66 -8.76
C SER A 157 -13.44 0.39 -9.58
N LEU A 158 -13.73 -0.79 -9.04
CA LEU A 158 -13.60 -2.07 -9.78
C LEU A 158 -14.49 -2.09 -11.03
N ARG A 159 -15.76 -1.67 -10.92
CA ARG A 159 -16.67 -1.59 -12.07
C ARG A 159 -16.10 -0.68 -13.16
N TYR A 160 -15.53 0.46 -12.76
CA TYR A 160 -14.86 1.38 -13.68
C TYR A 160 -13.65 0.73 -14.37
N LEU A 161 -12.79 0.02 -13.61
CA LEU A 161 -11.61 -0.66 -14.16
C LEU A 161 -12.00 -1.70 -15.21
N TYR A 162 -12.95 -2.58 -14.90
CA TYR A 162 -13.43 -3.58 -15.85
C TYR A 162 -14.03 -2.94 -17.11
N ARG A 163 -14.85 -1.91 -16.91
CA ARG A 163 -15.48 -1.21 -18.04
C ARG A 163 -14.45 -0.56 -18.95
N VAL A 164 -13.48 0.19 -18.39
CA VAL A 164 -12.44 0.87 -19.19
C VAL A 164 -11.53 -0.13 -19.91
N ARG A 165 -11.23 -1.27 -19.30
CA ARG A 165 -10.43 -2.32 -19.93
C ARG A 165 -11.09 -2.88 -21.20
N GLU A 166 -12.43 -2.98 -21.22
CA GLU A 166 -13.21 -3.54 -22.33
C GLU A 166 -13.63 -2.49 -23.37
N LEU A 167 -13.38 -1.20 -23.12
CA LEU A 167 -13.75 -0.12 -24.04
C LEU A 167 -12.97 -0.21 -25.34
N PRO A 168 -13.66 -0.11 -26.50
CA PRO A 168 -12.99 0.08 -27.79
C PRO A 168 -12.15 1.37 -27.78
N ALA A 169 -11.08 1.40 -28.59
CA ALA A 169 -10.16 2.54 -28.64
C ALA A 169 -10.83 3.84 -29.14
N ASP A 170 -11.94 3.73 -29.87
CA ASP A 170 -12.74 4.83 -30.41
C ASP A 170 -13.99 5.17 -29.58
N ALA A 171 -14.13 4.59 -28.37
CA ALA A 171 -15.25 4.89 -27.51
C ALA A 171 -15.31 6.37 -27.13
N SER A 172 -16.48 7.00 -27.28
CA SER A 172 -16.72 8.40 -26.90
C SER A 172 -17.23 8.53 -25.46
N GLU A 173 -17.80 7.46 -24.91
CA GLU A 173 -18.39 7.43 -23.56
C GLU A 173 -17.95 6.16 -22.82
N ILE A 174 -17.87 6.26 -21.47
CA ILE A 174 -17.50 5.13 -20.61
C ILE A 174 -18.75 4.37 -20.12
N PHE A 175 -19.85 5.08 -19.88
CA PHE A 175 -21.13 4.56 -19.39
C PHE A 175 -22.27 4.97 -20.28
#